data_ceaf91dd1d35be17b419dd5a3954298d
#
_entry.id   ceaf91dd1d35be17b419dd5a3954298d
#
_cell.length_a   1.000
_cell.length_b   1.000
_cell.length_c   1.000
_cell.angle_alpha   90.00
_cell.angle_beta   90.00
_cell.angle_gamma   90.00
#
_symmetry.space_group_name_H-M   'P 1'
#
loop_
_entity.id
_entity.type
_entity.pdbx_description
1 polymer ?
#
loop_
_entity_poly.entity_id
_entity_poly.type
_entity_poly.pdbx_seq_one_letter_code
_entity_poly.pdbx_strand_id
1 'polypeptide(L)'
;KQALSVAGWSYEDELQDHQPESNALMIPRVVISHDDRGKHKMFIDMGSNYLHEGSEEIPVPGNKLTGIICTTQKIHALWSKEEVHPTCSGIDGVPVSAGPVHDRCAGCPEAVIGVGSCKVKQRLLLLVELEGKLSPVILSLPPTSLKHFEKHLVKMQRSQLPLVIGRTCFSLIDIKRNGY
;
A
#
# COMPACT_ATOMS: atom_id res chain seq x y z
N LYS A 1 11.23 26.85 -8.53
CA LYS A 1 9.99 27.07 -9.33
C LYS A 1 10.22 27.86 -10.64
N GLN A 2 11.39 28.40 -10.91
CA GLN A 2 11.67 29.23 -12.10
C GLN A 2 12.43 28.53 -13.23
N ALA A 3 12.81 27.26 -13.09
CA ALA A 3 13.68 26.58 -14.06
C ALA A 3 12.96 25.89 -15.23
N LEU A 4 11.63 25.82 -15.26
CA LEU A 4 10.87 25.11 -16.28
C LEU A 4 9.99 25.98 -17.18
N SER A 5 10.11 27.31 -17.10
CA SER A 5 9.35 28.23 -17.97
C SER A 5 10.06 28.58 -19.28
N VAL A 6 11.11 27.85 -19.64
CA VAL A 6 11.83 28.06 -20.92
C VAL A 6 11.12 27.26 -21.99
N ALA A 7 10.43 27.96 -22.90
CA ALA A 7 9.82 27.51 -24.15
C ALA A 7 8.28 27.35 -24.17
N GLY A 8 7.53 28.13 -23.40
CA GLY A 8 6.06 28.12 -23.53
C GLY A 8 5.37 26.83 -23.09
N TRP A 9 6.10 25.95 -22.37
CA TRP A 9 5.58 24.72 -21.80
C TRP A 9 5.08 25.02 -20.38
N SER A 10 3.79 24.76 -20.11
CA SER A 10 3.17 24.86 -18.81
C SER A 10 2.84 23.45 -18.31
N TYR A 11 3.38 23.08 -17.16
CA TYR A 11 3.06 21.82 -16.49
C TYR A 11 1.55 21.71 -16.17
N GLU A 12 0.90 22.84 -15.94
CA GLU A 12 -0.54 22.92 -15.66
C GLU A 12 -1.39 22.65 -16.92
N ASP A 13 -0.95 23.12 -18.08
CA ASP A 13 -1.64 22.86 -19.36
C ASP A 13 -1.51 21.37 -19.75
N GLU A 14 -0.33 20.76 -19.57
CA GLU A 14 -0.12 19.35 -19.86
C GLU A 14 -0.92 18.43 -18.92
N LEU A 15 -1.08 18.81 -17.65
CA LEU A 15 -1.93 18.07 -16.72
C LEU A 15 -3.43 18.18 -17.07
N GLN A 16 -3.88 19.25 -17.70
CA GLN A 16 -5.27 19.40 -18.14
C GLN A 16 -5.55 18.57 -19.40
N ASP A 17 -4.61 18.52 -20.34
CA ASP A 17 -4.76 17.74 -21.57
C ASP A 17 -4.62 16.22 -21.33
N HIS A 18 -3.95 15.83 -20.26
CA HIS A 18 -3.72 14.43 -19.88
C HIS A 18 -4.40 14.03 -18.58
N GLN A 19 -5.55 14.63 -18.24
CA GLN A 19 -6.36 14.07 -17.15
C GLN A 19 -6.82 12.67 -17.55
N PRO A 20 -6.22 11.61 -17.00
CA PRO A 20 -6.69 10.26 -17.30
C PRO A 20 -8.12 10.16 -16.78
N GLU A 21 -8.99 9.59 -17.58
CA GLU A 21 -10.32 9.21 -17.12
C GLU A 21 -10.15 8.50 -15.76
N SER A 22 -10.98 8.80 -14.80
CA SER A 22 -10.85 8.40 -13.38
C SER A 22 -10.60 6.89 -13.17
N ASN A 23 -10.85 6.07 -14.19
CA ASN A 23 -10.63 4.64 -14.22
C ASN A 23 -9.25 4.21 -14.77
N ALA A 24 -8.46 5.13 -15.34
CA ALA A 24 -7.20 4.78 -16.02
C ALA A 24 -5.99 4.64 -15.07
N LEU A 25 -6.08 5.16 -13.85
CA LEU A 25 -5.01 5.12 -12.86
C LEU A 25 -5.26 4.06 -11.77
N MET A 26 -5.46 2.81 -12.16
CA MET A 26 -5.42 1.73 -11.17
C MET A 26 -3.95 1.33 -10.94
N ILE A 27 -3.40 1.79 -9.82
CA ILE A 27 -2.06 1.37 -9.41
C ILE A 27 -2.14 -0.11 -9.01
N PRO A 28 -1.32 -0.99 -9.62
CA PRO A 28 -1.25 -2.40 -9.28
C PRO A 28 -1.06 -2.64 -7.78
N ARG A 29 -1.59 -3.73 -7.29
CA ARG A 29 -1.54 -4.06 -5.85
C ARG A 29 -0.89 -5.40 -5.63
N VAL A 30 -0.09 -5.50 -4.58
CA VAL A 30 0.41 -6.79 -4.10
C VAL A 30 -0.69 -7.50 -3.31
N VAL A 31 -1.04 -8.68 -3.77
CA VAL A 31 -2.04 -9.57 -3.16
C VAL A 31 -1.35 -10.82 -2.64
N ILE A 32 -1.79 -11.30 -1.48
CA ILE A 32 -1.35 -12.57 -0.91
C ILE A 32 -2.55 -13.50 -0.93
N SER A 33 -2.46 -14.57 -1.68
CA SER A 33 -3.46 -15.64 -1.73
C SER A 33 -2.93 -16.91 -1.05
N HIS A 34 -3.84 -17.84 -0.78
CA HIS A 34 -3.53 -19.16 -0.27
C HIS A 34 -3.78 -20.17 -1.40
N ASP A 35 -2.84 -21.07 -1.62
CA ASP A 35 -3.10 -22.21 -2.51
C ASP A 35 -3.94 -23.28 -1.77
N ASP A 36 -4.41 -24.28 -2.51
CA ASP A 36 -5.21 -25.40 -1.98
C ASP A 36 -4.51 -26.20 -0.87
N ARG A 37 -3.20 -26.04 -0.72
CA ARG A 37 -2.37 -26.65 0.31
C ARG A 37 -2.09 -25.71 1.48
N GLY A 38 -2.73 -24.52 1.51
CA GLY A 38 -2.54 -23.51 2.54
C GLY A 38 -1.20 -22.76 2.46
N LYS A 39 -0.43 -22.92 1.38
CA LYS A 39 0.78 -22.13 1.17
C LYS A 39 0.43 -20.76 0.65
N HIS A 40 1.05 -19.76 1.25
CA HIS A 40 0.89 -18.38 0.79
C HIS A 40 1.68 -18.14 -0.49
N LYS A 41 1.05 -17.44 -1.43
CA LYS A 41 1.67 -16.96 -2.66
C LYS A 41 1.46 -15.47 -2.80
N MET A 42 2.45 -14.79 -3.34
CA MET A 42 2.42 -13.35 -3.59
C MET A 42 2.25 -13.10 -5.08
N PHE A 43 1.32 -12.22 -5.43
CA PHE A 43 1.03 -11.79 -6.80
C PHE A 43 0.97 -10.27 -6.86
N ILE A 44 1.18 -9.73 -8.05
CA ILE A 44 0.84 -8.35 -8.37
C ILE A 44 -0.43 -8.40 -9.20
N ASP A 45 -1.50 -7.89 -8.64
CA ASP A 45 -2.79 -7.70 -9.31
C ASP A 45 -2.72 -6.37 -10.07
N MET A 46 -2.75 -6.46 -11.39
CA MET A 46 -2.70 -5.30 -12.30
C MET A 46 -4.01 -4.51 -12.33
N GLY A 47 -5.04 -5.01 -11.64
CA GLY A 47 -6.38 -4.45 -11.68
C GLY A 47 -7.14 -4.88 -12.92
N SER A 48 -8.42 -5.19 -12.77
CA SER A 48 -9.31 -5.38 -13.92
C SER A 48 -9.71 -4.00 -14.46
N ASN A 49 -9.26 -3.65 -15.65
CA ASN A 49 -9.99 -2.67 -16.43
C ASN A 49 -11.36 -3.28 -16.76
N TYR A 50 -12.44 -2.50 -16.61
CA TYR A 50 -13.80 -2.91 -17.00
C TYR A 50 -13.93 -3.37 -18.47
N LEU A 51 -12.86 -3.21 -19.27
CA LEU A 51 -12.76 -3.59 -20.68
C LEU A 51 -12.08 -4.94 -20.90
N HIS A 52 -11.48 -5.55 -19.88
CA HIS A 52 -10.87 -6.88 -19.97
C HIS A 52 -11.44 -7.76 -18.88
N GLU A 53 -12.20 -8.77 -19.26
CA GLU A 53 -12.60 -9.88 -18.40
C GLU A 53 -11.35 -10.66 -17.99
N GLY A 54 -10.85 -10.41 -16.80
CA GLY A 54 -9.72 -11.11 -16.20
C GLY A 54 -8.74 -10.13 -15.56
N SER A 55 -8.56 -10.23 -14.24
CA SER A 55 -7.44 -9.59 -13.58
C SER A 55 -6.17 -10.30 -13.98
N GLU A 56 -5.24 -9.58 -14.62
CA GLU A 56 -3.92 -10.13 -14.89
C GLU A 56 -3.13 -10.15 -13.58
N GLU A 57 -2.88 -11.35 -13.06
CA GLU A 57 -2.07 -11.58 -11.87
C GLU A 57 -0.66 -11.99 -12.28
N ILE A 58 0.33 -11.18 -11.92
CA ILE A 58 1.74 -11.48 -12.14
C ILE A 58 2.30 -12.16 -10.89
N PRO A 59 2.70 -13.44 -10.95
CA PRO A 59 3.27 -14.12 -9.80
C PRO A 59 4.62 -13.51 -9.41
N VAL A 60 4.82 -13.27 -8.10
CA VAL A 60 6.10 -12.78 -7.56
C VAL A 60 7.05 -13.98 -7.32
N PRO A 61 8.18 -14.07 -8.05
CA PRO A 61 9.07 -15.20 -7.96
C PRO A 61 9.61 -15.43 -6.54
N GLY A 62 9.49 -16.65 -6.04
CA GLY A 62 9.98 -17.01 -4.71
C GLY A 62 9.33 -16.24 -3.56
N ASN A 63 8.17 -15.61 -3.78
CA ASN A 63 7.49 -14.75 -2.80
C ASN A 63 8.39 -13.63 -2.26
N LYS A 64 9.29 -13.09 -3.10
CA LYS A 64 10.21 -12.01 -2.75
C LYS A 64 10.01 -10.83 -3.70
N LEU A 65 9.45 -9.76 -3.19
CA LEU A 65 9.25 -8.51 -3.93
C LEU A 65 10.36 -7.53 -3.57
N THR A 66 11.09 -7.05 -4.56
CA THR A 66 12.13 -6.04 -4.36
C THR A 66 11.73 -4.74 -5.04
N GLY A 67 11.73 -3.65 -4.28
CA GLY A 67 11.33 -2.34 -4.80
C GLY A 67 11.92 -1.18 -4.00
N ILE A 68 11.77 0.01 -4.54
CA ILE A 68 12.12 1.28 -3.88
C ILE A 68 10.87 1.79 -3.18
N ILE A 69 10.96 2.08 -1.88
CA ILE A 69 9.85 2.66 -1.12
C ILE A 69 9.79 4.17 -1.43
N CYS A 70 8.78 4.60 -2.19
CA CYS A 70 8.60 6.02 -2.53
C CYS A 70 7.90 6.78 -1.40
N THR A 71 6.84 6.20 -0.84
CA THR A 71 6.10 6.78 0.27
C THR A 71 5.40 5.72 1.11
N THR A 72 5.04 6.09 2.32
CA THR A 72 4.35 5.22 3.27
C THR A 72 3.16 5.95 3.87
N GLN A 73 2.06 5.25 4.11
CA GLN A 73 0.86 5.79 4.75
C GLN A 73 0.34 4.79 5.79
N LYS A 74 0.02 5.28 6.97
CA LYS A 74 -0.65 4.48 7.99
C LYS A 74 -2.15 4.58 7.78
N ILE A 75 -2.78 3.45 7.46
CA ILE A 75 -4.21 3.36 7.16
C ILE A 75 -4.94 2.77 8.35
N HIS A 76 -5.97 3.45 8.79
CA HIS A 76 -6.92 2.99 9.79
C HIS A 76 -8.23 2.67 9.08
N ALA A 77 -8.87 1.53 9.40
CA ALA A 77 -10.17 1.18 8.85
C ALA A 77 -10.98 0.38 9.87
N LEU A 78 -12.15 0.91 10.21
CA LEU A 78 -13.16 0.24 11.01
C LEU A 78 -14.22 -0.30 10.07
N TRP A 79 -14.50 -1.60 10.14
CA TRP A 79 -15.48 -2.28 9.31
C TRP A 79 -16.64 -2.76 10.15
N SER A 80 -17.86 -2.48 9.72
CA SER A 80 -19.05 -3.18 10.17
C SER A 80 -19.23 -4.46 9.36
N LYS A 81 -19.93 -5.44 9.91
CA LYS A 81 -20.17 -6.72 9.21
C LYS A 81 -21.13 -6.59 8.02
N GLU A 82 -21.88 -5.50 7.96
CA GLU A 82 -22.98 -5.30 7.03
C GLU A 82 -22.64 -4.33 5.90
N GLU A 83 -21.48 -3.65 5.96
CA GLU A 83 -21.10 -2.60 5.01
C GLU A 83 -19.97 -3.03 4.07
N VAL A 84 -20.13 -2.63 2.80
CA VAL A 84 -19.12 -2.84 1.75
C VAL A 84 -17.94 -1.89 1.90
N HIS A 85 -18.14 -0.75 2.57
CA HIS A 85 -17.13 0.26 2.84
C HIS A 85 -16.82 0.37 4.33
N PRO A 86 -15.63 0.82 4.74
CA PRO A 86 -15.34 1.02 6.14
C PRO A 86 -16.25 2.11 6.73
N THR A 87 -16.87 1.82 7.88
CA THR A 87 -17.67 2.78 8.65
C THR A 87 -16.86 4.00 9.06
N CYS A 88 -15.60 3.80 9.40
CA CYS A 88 -14.65 4.87 9.68
C CYS A 88 -13.30 4.54 9.08
N SER A 89 -12.65 5.53 8.47
CA SER A 89 -11.31 5.38 7.91
C SER A 89 -10.46 6.60 8.22
N GLY A 90 -9.14 6.39 8.26
CA GLY A 90 -8.17 7.45 8.50
C GLY A 90 -6.84 7.18 7.82
N ILE A 91 -6.13 8.24 7.47
CA ILE A 91 -4.81 8.22 6.86
C ILE A 91 -3.87 9.03 7.77
N ASP A 92 -2.75 8.43 8.16
CA ASP A 92 -1.71 9.03 8.99
C ASP A 92 -2.26 9.70 10.28
N GLY A 93 -3.29 9.07 10.86
CA GLY A 93 -3.91 9.52 12.09
C GLY A 93 -5.03 10.55 11.95
N VAL A 94 -5.32 10.98 10.71
CA VAL A 94 -6.41 11.90 10.38
C VAL A 94 -7.59 11.13 9.80
N PRO A 95 -8.81 11.21 10.38
CA PRO A 95 -9.99 10.64 9.79
C PRO A 95 -10.30 11.25 8.43
N VAL A 96 -10.75 10.41 7.47
CA VAL A 96 -11.11 10.81 6.11
C VAL A 96 -12.56 10.45 5.74
N SER A 97 -13.26 9.71 6.59
CA SER A 97 -14.70 9.42 6.43
C SER A 97 -15.56 10.63 6.81
N ALA A 98 -16.73 10.77 6.20
CA ALA A 98 -17.66 11.89 6.44
C ALA A 98 -18.20 11.94 7.88
N GLY A 99 -18.33 10.77 8.55
CA GLY A 99 -18.75 10.66 9.96
C GLY A 99 -17.74 9.86 10.76
N PRO A 100 -16.61 10.47 11.18
CA PRO A 100 -15.61 9.75 11.93
C PRO A 100 -16.12 9.40 13.34
N VAL A 101 -15.72 8.24 13.85
CA VAL A 101 -16.05 7.80 15.23
C VAL A 101 -15.35 8.69 16.27
N HIS A 102 -14.24 9.29 15.89
CA HIS A 102 -13.44 10.18 16.76
C HIS A 102 -12.70 11.20 15.91
N ASP A 103 -12.41 12.38 16.44
CA ASP A 103 -11.75 13.50 15.74
C ASP A 103 -10.33 13.17 15.26
N ARG A 104 -9.68 12.20 15.91
CA ARG A 104 -8.33 11.71 15.53
C ARG A 104 -8.24 10.22 15.77
N CYS A 105 -7.50 9.53 14.90
CA CYS A 105 -7.22 8.10 15.13
C CYS A 105 -6.28 7.88 16.33
N ALA A 106 -5.42 8.85 16.63
CA ALA A 106 -4.63 8.85 17.84
C ALA A 106 -5.54 9.13 19.06
N GLY A 107 -5.61 8.18 20.00
CA GLY A 107 -6.51 8.25 21.16
C GLY A 107 -7.93 7.72 20.91
N CYS A 108 -8.27 7.33 19.69
CA CYS A 108 -9.51 6.65 19.41
C CYS A 108 -9.55 5.26 20.08
N PRO A 109 -10.56 4.93 20.91
CA PRO A 109 -10.66 3.62 21.56
C PRO A 109 -10.67 2.46 20.57
N GLU A 110 -11.30 2.66 19.41
CA GLU A 110 -11.35 1.64 18.34
C GLU A 110 -10.01 1.41 17.65
N ALA A 111 -9.08 2.35 17.73
CA ALA A 111 -7.75 2.23 17.12
C ALA A 111 -6.69 1.59 18.03
N VAL A 112 -7.06 1.18 19.25
CA VAL A 112 -6.14 0.51 20.18
C VAL A 112 -5.86 -0.91 19.67
N ILE A 113 -4.59 -1.19 19.37
CA ILE A 113 -4.17 -2.50 18.84
C ILE A 113 -4.46 -3.60 19.86
N GLY A 114 -5.21 -4.62 19.43
CA GLY A 114 -5.58 -5.77 20.25
C GLY A 114 -6.81 -5.58 21.15
N VAL A 115 -7.38 -4.37 21.21
CA VAL A 115 -8.56 -4.05 22.00
C VAL A 115 -9.68 -3.52 21.11
N GLY A 116 -9.36 -2.54 20.26
CA GLY A 116 -10.33 -1.94 19.35
C GLY A 116 -10.57 -2.75 18.08
N SER A 117 -11.64 -2.43 17.38
CA SER A 117 -12.08 -3.11 16.16
C SER A 117 -11.44 -2.51 14.89
N CYS A 118 -10.83 -1.33 15.01
CA CYS A 118 -10.18 -0.65 13.89
C CYS A 118 -8.90 -1.39 13.47
N LYS A 119 -8.83 -1.75 12.19
CA LYS A 119 -7.64 -2.43 11.63
C LYS A 119 -6.63 -1.41 11.13
N VAL A 120 -5.41 -1.54 11.62
CA VAL A 120 -4.29 -0.69 11.21
C VAL A 120 -3.42 -1.43 10.21
N LYS A 121 -3.14 -0.79 9.05
CA LYS A 121 -2.25 -1.31 8.01
C LYS A 121 -1.24 -0.23 7.64
N GLN A 122 -0.07 -0.64 7.17
CA GLN A 122 0.87 0.26 6.52
C GLN A 122 0.78 0.07 5.02
N ARG A 123 0.39 1.11 4.30
CA ARG A 123 0.41 1.14 2.83
C ARG A 123 1.74 1.70 2.37
N LEU A 124 2.37 1.02 1.44
CA LEU A 124 3.62 1.43 0.81
C LEU A 124 3.36 1.63 -0.67
N LEU A 125 3.81 2.74 -1.23
CA LEU A 125 3.95 2.91 -2.67
C LEU A 125 5.39 2.52 -3.02
N LEU A 126 5.53 1.50 -3.84
CA LEU A 126 6.80 0.96 -4.28
C LEU A 126 7.01 1.23 -5.76
N LEU A 127 8.26 1.47 -6.19
CA LEU A 127 8.66 1.28 -7.57
C LEU A 127 9.31 -0.10 -7.69
N VAL A 128 8.70 -0.95 -8.50
CA VAL A 128 9.11 -2.34 -8.73
C VAL A 128 9.46 -2.50 -10.20
N GLU A 129 10.46 -3.31 -10.50
CA GLU A 129 10.79 -3.65 -11.88
C GLU A 129 9.86 -4.77 -12.36
N LEU A 130 8.99 -4.44 -13.30
CA LEU A 130 8.10 -5.36 -13.99
C LEU A 130 8.46 -5.34 -15.46
N GLU A 131 8.79 -6.50 -16.02
CA GLU A 131 9.13 -6.64 -17.45
C GLU A 131 10.18 -5.63 -17.96
N GLY A 132 11.18 -5.34 -17.12
CA GLY A 132 12.26 -4.39 -17.44
C GLY A 132 11.89 -2.91 -17.32
N LYS A 133 10.68 -2.59 -16.80
CA LYS A 133 10.23 -1.22 -16.56
C LYS A 133 9.96 -1.00 -15.07
N LEU A 134 10.28 0.19 -14.57
CA LEU A 134 9.89 0.60 -13.22
C LEU A 134 8.40 0.95 -13.19
N SER A 135 7.63 0.22 -12.42
CA SER A 135 6.19 0.39 -12.29
C SER A 135 5.80 0.68 -10.84
N PRO A 136 4.88 1.61 -10.59
CA PRO A 136 4.36 1.85 -9.26
C PRO A 136 3.47 0.68 -8.82
N VAL A 137 3.65 0.22 -7.58
CA VAL A 137 2.86 -0.89 -7.00
C VAL A 137 2.52 -0.56 -5.55
N ILE A 138 1.31 -0.86 -5.12
CA ILE A 138 0.88 -0.71 -3.73
C ILE A 138 1.07 -2.02 -2.97
N LEU A 139 1.85 -1.98 -1.90
CA LEU A 139 1.96 -3.06 -0.93
C LEU A 139 1.30 -2.65 0.39
N SER A 140 0.32 -3.42 0.87
CA SER A 140 -0.32 -3.21 2.17
C SER A 140 0.20 -4.23 3.19
N LEU A 141 0.94 -3.75 4.19
CA LEU A 141 1.44 -4.58 5.28
C LEU A 141 0.35 -4.76 6.35
N PRO A 142 0.00 -6.02 6.71
CA PRO A 142 -0.96 -6.30 7.76
C PRO A 142 -0.38 -5.97 9.15
N PRO A 143 -1.22 -5.88 10.20
CA PRO A 143 -0.79 -5.58 11.57
C PRO A 143 0.36 -6.47 12.07
N THR A 144 0.36 -7.75 11.70
CA THR A 144 1.39 -8.72 12.08
C THR A 144 2.77 -8.38 11.52
N SER A 145 2.84 -7.66 10.40
CA SER A 145 4.08 -7.27 9.72
C SER A 145 4.60 -5.88 10.15
N LEU A 146 3.78 -5.07 10.83
CA LEU A 146 4.13 -3.69 11.17
C LEU A 146 5.40 -3.62 12.02
N LYS A 147 5.54 -4.50 13.01
CA LYS A 147 6.73 -4.54 13.88
C LYS A 147 8.03 -4.80 13.11
N HIS A 148 7.97 -5.60 12.05
CA HIS A 148 9.14 -5.86 11.20
C HIS A 148 9.48 -4.64 10.36
N PHE A 149 8.47 -3.97 9.82
CA PHE A 149 8.65 -2.74 9.07
C PHE A 149 9.18 -1.60 9.92
N GLU A 150 8.65 -1.40 11.13
CA GLU A 150 9.15 -0.42 12.09
C GLU A 150 10.63 -0.64 12.42
N LYS A 151 11.06 -1.88 12.62
CA LYS A 151 12.49 -2.20 12.80
C LYS A 151 13.34 -1.80 11.60
N HIS A 152 12.82 -2.00 10.38
CA HIS A 152 13.48 -1.56 9.15
C HIS A 152 13.63 -0.04 9.11
N LEU A 153 12.54 0.71 9.41
CA LEU A 153 12.56 2.18 9.49
C LEU A 153 13.59 2.68 10.48
N VAL A 154 13.63 2.12 11.70
CA VAL A 154 14.62 2.49 12.72
C VAL A 154 16.05 2.22 12.24
N LYS A 155 16.29 1.10 11.54
CA LYS A 155 17.61 0.80 10.96
C LYS A 155 18.01 1.84 9.93
N MET A 156 17.12 2.19 8.99
CA MET A 156 17.38 3.21 7.98
C MET A 156 17.66 4.58 8.62
N GLN A 157 16.85 4.97 9.60
CA GLN A 157 17.01 6.22 10.33
C GLN A 157 18.35 6.30 11.07
N ARG A 158 18.76 5.22 11.76
CA ARG A 158 20.08 5.15 12.44
C ARG A 158 21.25 5.27 11.46
N SER A 159 21.08 4.76 10.26
CA SER A 159 22.08 4.88 9.18
C SER A 159 21.98 6.20 8.43
N GLN A 160 21.07 7.10 8.81
CA GLN A 160 20.79 8.38 8.14
C GLN A 160 20.48 8.23 6.65
N LEU A 161 19.87 7.10 6.28
CA LEU A 161 19.50 6.78 4.90
C LEU A 161 17.99 6.98 4.71
N PRO A 162 17.58 7.81 3.73
CA PRO A 162 16.17 7.90 3.37
C PRO A 162 15.69 6.61 2.69
N LEU A 163 14.41 6.28 2.83
CA LEU A 163 13.81 5.04 2.30
C LEU A 163 13.97 4.92 0.79
N VAL A 164 13.96 6.04 0.08
CA VAL A 164 14.04 6.09 -1.39
C VAL A 164 15.43 5.80 -1.96
N ILE A 165 16.49 5.75 -1.12
CA ILE A 165 17.86 5.61 -1.61
C ILE A 165 18.24 4.19 -2.01
N GLY A 166 17.45 3.20 -1.58
CA GLY A 166 17.78 1.80 -1.79
C GLY A 166 16.60 0.91 -2.12
N ARG A 167 16.90 -0.27 -2.63
CA ARG A 167 15.91 -1.31 -2.86
C ARG A 167 15.67 -2.09 -1.57
N THR A 168 14.40 -2.21 -1.16
CA THR A 168 13.97 -3.04 -0.02
C THR A 168 13.38 -4.34 -0.54
N CYS A 169 13.80 -5.46 0.03
CA CYS A 169 13.23 -6.77 -0.29
C CYS A 169 12.18 -7.16 0.75
N PHE A 170 10.96 -7.37 0.30
CA PHE A 170 9.85 -7.90 1.08
C PHE A 170 9.71 -9.38 0.79
N SER A 171 9.73 -10.22 1.81
CA SER A 171 9.55 -11.65 1.68
C SER A 171 8.36 -12.13 2.49
N LEU A 172 7.61 -13.06 1.93
CA LEU A 172 6.55 -13.76 2.64
C LEU A 172 7.17 -14.90 3.44
N ILE A 173 6.86 -14.97 4.73
CA ILE A 173 7.36 -15.99 5.64
C ILE A 173 6.16 -16.72 6.23
N ASP A 174 6.11 -18.03 6.05
CA ASP A 174 5.12 -18.88 6.68
C ASP A 174 5.44 -19.02 8.17
N ILE A 175 4.58 -18.46 9.01
CA ILE A 175 4.69 -18.63 10.46
C ILE A 175 3.79 -19.80 10.85
N LYS A 176 4.39 -20.95 11.16
CA LYS A 176 3.67 -22.03 11.80
C LYS A 176 3.28 -21.57 13.21
N ARG A 177 2.01 -21.29 13.45
CA ARG A 177 1.49 -21.15 14.79
C ARG A 177 1.50 -22.54 15.42
N ASN A 178 2.37 -22.75 16.38
CA ASN A 178 2.31 -23.96 17.20
C ASN A 178 0.96 -23.97 17.94
N GLY A 179 0.12 -24.91 17.55
CA GLY A 179 -1.05 -25.33 18.32
C GLY A 179 -2.25 -24.39 18.25
N TYR A 180 -3.04 -24.50 17.23
CA TYR A 180 -4.51 -24.63 17.30
C TYR A 180 -4.93 -25.41 16.06
#